data_7d4f55c24323139089da4609b7c2d5c3
#
_entry.id   7d4f55c24323139089da4609b7c2d5c3
#
_cell.length_a   1.000
_cell.length_b   1.000
_cell.length_c   1.000
_cell.angle_alpha   90.00
_cell.angle_beta   90.00
_cell.angle_gamma   90.00
#
_symmetry.space_group_name_H-M   'P 1'
#
loop_
_entity.id
_entity.type
_entity.pdbx_description
1 polymer ?
#
loop_
_entity_poly.entity_id
_entity_poly.type
_entity_poly.pdbx_seq_one_letter_code
_entity_poly.pdbx_strand_id
1 'polypeptide(L)'
;MQKERSPEQYQNAIHNALQDSQRVIKLIDGLLNLAKADYEPEQIKREEIRLDELLLDARELVLRAYPDFHVELVFEQEAEDDKVLTVIGNSYLLTTAFVNLIENNCKYSRNQTSFIQISFWEEWSIIRLSDDGVGMSDKDKEHLFQLFYRGENKDVASGYGIGMTLAQKILSLHKGEISVFSHPGEGTTYVVKLPHI
;
A
#
# COMPACT_ATOMS: atom_id res chain seq x y z
N MET A 1 -20.85 27.74 25.70
CA MET A 1 -22.01 27.30 24.91
C MET A 1 -21.52 26.33 23.86
N GLN A 2 -21.80 25.04 23.97
CA GLN A 2 -21.56 24.07 22.90
C GLN A 2 -22.55 24.36 21.77
N LYS A 3 -22.04 24.63 20.58
CA LYS A 3 -22.86 24.80 19.37
C LYS A 3 -23.47 23.43 19.03
N GLU A 4 -24.80 23.33 19.06
CA GLU A 4 -25.47 22.12 18.58
C GLU A 4 -25.11 21.88 17.11
N ARG A 5 -24.67 20.66 16.81
CA ARG A 5 -24.32 20.23 15.44
C ARG A 5 -25.62 19.89 14.68
N SER A 6 -25.64 20.15 13.38
CA SER A 6 -26.77 19.74 12.55
C SER A 6 -26.82 18.20 12.41
N PRO A 7 -28.01 17.62 12.10
CA PRO A 7 -28.14 16.18 11.86
C PRO A 7 -27.15 15.65 10.81
N GLU A 8 -26.88 16.39 9.75
CA GLU A 8 -25.88 16.07 8.75
C GLU A 8 -24.45 16.01 9.32
N GLN A 9 -24.09 16.93 10.22
CA GLN A 9 -22.80 16.95 10.88
C GLN A 9 -22.63 15.76 11.81
N TYR A 10 -23.71 15.30 12.46
CA TYR A 10 -23.68 14.06 13.25
C TYR A 10 -23.56 12.82 12.37
N GLN A 11 -24.29 12.73 11.26
CA GLN A 11 -24.19 11.62 10.31
C GLN A 11 -22.78 11.50 9.73
N ASN A 12 -22.18 12.60 9.31
CA ASN A 12 -20.80 12.62 8.80
C ASN A 12 -19.79 12.21 9.88
N ALA A 13 -19.98 12.67 11.12
CA ALA A 13 -19.09 12.28 12.22
C ALA A 13 -19.21 10.77 12.55
N ILE A 14 -20.42 10.22 12.53
CA ILE A 14 -20.64 8.78 12.73
C ILE A 14 -20.05 7.98 11.57
N HIS A 15 -20.26 8.41 10.33
CA HIS A 15 -19.68 7.75 9.16
C HIS A 15 -18.15 7.71 9.22
N ASN A 16 -17.52 8.82 9.53
CA ASN A 16 -16.06 8.91 9.69
C ASN A 16 -15.57 8.01 10.84
N ALA A 17 -16.24 8.02 11.98
CA ALA A 17 -15.88 7.16 13.10
C ALA A 17 -16.01 5.66 12.77
N LEU A 18 -17.01 5.29 11.95
CA LEU A 18 -17.18 3.92 11.49
C LEU A 18 -16.07 3.50 10.54
N GLN A 19 -15.71 4.37 9.59
CA GLN A 19 -14.59 4.14 8.68
C GLN A 19 -13.26 4.00 9.43
N ASP A 20 -13.02 4.88 10.40
CA ASP A 20 -11.80 4.83 11.22
C ASP A 20 -11.74 3.53 12.05
N SER A 21 -12.88 3.11 12.64
CA SER A 21 -12.97 1.84 13.37
C SER A 21 -12.68 0.63 12.47
N GLN A 22 -13.23 0.60 11.26
CA GLN A 22 -12.98 -0.47 10.30
C GLN A 22 -11.49 -0.51 9.85
N ARG A 23 -10.86 0.66 9.70
CA ARG A 23 -9.43 0.75 9.40
C ARG A 23 -8.58 0.20 10.55
N VAL A 24 -8.90 0.55 11.79
CA VAL A 24 -8.19 0.04 12.97
C VAL A 24 -8.31 -1.48 13.05
N ILE A 25 -9.50 -2.05 12.80
CA ILE A 25 -9.70 -3.51 12.77
C ILE A 25 -8.81 -4.16 11.71
N LYS A 26 -8.80 -3.64 10.48
CA LYS A 26 -7.93 -4.16 9.40
C LYS A 26 -6.44 -4.09 9.76
N LEU A 27 -6.02 -3.04 10.46
CA LEU A 27 -4.64 -2.88 10.92
C LEU A 27 -4.30 -3.89 12.02
N ILE A 28 -5.20 -4.11 12.97
CA ILE A 28 -5.04 -5.11 14.02
C ILE A 28 -4.95 -6.52 13.40
N ASP A 29 -5.83 -6.85 12.47
CA ASP A 29 -5.79 -8.13 11.76
C ASP A 29 -4.49 -8.30 10.97
N GLY A 30 -4.02 -7.26 10.29
CA GLY A 30 -2.73 -7.25 9.62
C GLY A 30 -1.56 -7.48 10.58
N LEU A 31 -1.53 -6.78 11.72
CA LEU A 31 -0.50 -6.93 12.74
C LEU A 31 -0.54 -8.31 13.42
N LEU A 32 -1.73 -8.85 13.68
CA LEU A 32 -1.90 -10.20 14.23
C LEU A 32 -1.42 -11.27 13.25
N ASN A 33 -1.72 -11.10 11.96
CA ASN A 33 -1.23 -12.00 10.93
C ASN A 33 0.30 -11.94 10.78
N LEU A 34 0.88 -10.75 10.92
CA LEU A 34 2.34 -10.57 10.94
C LEU A 34 2.98 -11.19 12.20
N ALA A 35 2.36 -10.99 13.37
CA ALA A 35 2.85 -11.59 14.60
C ALA A 35 2.79 -13.14 14.52
N LYS A 36 1.71 -13.69 13.99
CA LYS A 36 1.61 -15.13 13.72
C LYS A 36 2.69 -15.60 12.74
N ALA A 37 2.98 -14.80 11.73
CA ALA A 37 4.01 -15.09 10.75
C ALA A 37 5.43 -15.12 11.34
N ASP A 38 5.72 -14.23 12.29
CA ASP A 38 7.00 -14.18 12.99
C ASP A 38 7.17 -15.35 13.98
N TYR A 39 6.07 -15.79 14.62
CA TYR A 39 6.10 -16.87 15.63
C TYR A 39 5.82 -18.27 15.05
N GLU A 40 5.06 -18.37 13.97
CA GLU A 40 4.65 -19.62 13.34
C GLU A 40 4.61 -19.51 11.80
N PRO A 41 5.77 -19.28 11.15
CA PRO A 41 5.84 -19.06 9.70
C PRO A 41 5.31 -20.25 8.87
N GLU A 42 5.28 -21.46 9.46
CA GLU A 42 4.75 -22.66 8.82
C GLU A 42 3.22 -22.70 8.72
N GLN A 43 2.50 -21.88 9.50
CA GLN A 43 1.03 -21.82 9.48
C GLN A 43 0.49 -20.82 8.45
N ILE A 44 1.32 -19.96 7.87
CA ILE A 44 0.88 -19.10 6.79
C ILE A 44 0.78 -19.93 5.52
N LYS A 45 -0.46 -20.12 5.09
CA LYS A 45 -0.71 -20.76 3.80
C LYS A 45 -0.03 -19.93 2.70
N ARG A 46 0.91 -20.54 2.02
CA ARG A 46 1.58 -19.97 0.84
C ARG A 46 1.09 -20.73 -0.39
N GLU A 47 0.84 -19.99 -1.45
CA GLU A 47 0.35 -20.51 -2.71
C GLU A 47 1.01 -19.76 -3.87
N GLU A 48 0.91 -20.31 -5.06
CA GLU A 48 1.27 -19.61 -6.29
C GLU A 48 0.25 -18.51 -6.54
N ILE A 49 0.73 -17.29 -6.74
CA ILE A 49 -0.10 -16.10 -6.89
C ILE A 49 0.30 -15.39 -8.18
N ARG A 50 -0.65 -15.15 -9.06
CA ARG A 50 -0.49 -14.27 -10.21
C ARG A 50 -0.43 -12.83 -9.74
N LEU A 51 0.72 -12.19 -9.95
CA LEU A 51 0.99 -10.84 -9.47
C LEU A 51 0.14 -9.77 -10.18
N ASP A 52 -0.13 -9.96 -11.46
CA ASP A 52 -1.02 -9.12 -12.24
C ASP A 52 -2.46 -9.14 -11.71
N GLU A 53 -3.00 -10.32 -11.43
CA GLU A 53 -4.33 -10.49 -10.85
C GLU A 53 -4.39 -9.87 -9.44
N LEU A 54 -3.37 -10.12 -8.62
CA LEU A 54 -3.28 -9.55 -7.28
C LEU A 54 -3.26 -8.02 -7.29
N LEU A 55 -2.53 -7.41 -8.23
CA LEU A 55 -2.47 -5.95 -8.37
C LEU A 55 -3.80 -5.37 -8.89
N LEU A 56 -4.50 -6.09 -9.77
CA LEU A 56 -5.85 -5.71 -10.20
C LEU A 56 -6.84 -5.77 -9.03
N ASP A 57 -6.78 -6.80 -8.19
CA ASP A 57 -7.61 -6.92 -6.99
C ASP A 57 -7.32 -5.78 -6.00
N ALA A 58 -6.04 -5.48 -5.74
CA ALA A 58 -5.63 -4.38 -4.88
C ALA A 58 -6.15 -3.03 -5.40
N ARG A 59 -6.02 -2.79 -6.72
CA ARG A 59 -6.57 -1.62 -7.40
C ARG A 59 -8.08 -1.51 -7.20
N GLU A 60 -8.82 -2.60 -7.43
CA GLU A 60 -10.28 -2.60 -7.28
C GLU A 60 -10.70 -2.28 -5.85
N LEU A 61 -10.03 -2.86 -4.84
CA LEU A 61 -10.29 -2.56 -3.44
C LEU A 61 -10.09 -1.08 -3.11
N VAL A 62 -9.02 -0.46 -3.63
CA VAL A 62 -8.76 0.97 -3.43
C VAL A 62 -9.83 1.82 -4.10
N LEU A 63 -10.16 1.55 -5.37
CA LEU A 63 -11.16 2.33 -6.11
C LEU A 63 -12.58 2.18 -5.53
N ARG A 64 -12.90 1.01 -4.97
CA ARG A 64 -14.17 0.81 -4.25
C ARG A 64 -14.24 1.63 -2.96
N ALA A 65 -13.13 1.75 -2.25
CA ALA A 65 -13.06 2.54 -1.01
C ALA A 65 -12.97 4.05 -1.26
N TYR A 66 -12.36 4.44 -2.36
CA TYR A 66 -12.10 5.82 -2.77
C TYR A 66 -12.45 6.02 -4.26
N PRO A 67 -13.73 6.29 -4.59
CA PRO A 67 -14.17 6.39 -5.99
C PRO A 67 -13.51 7.52 -6.80
N ASP A 68 -12.97 8.53 -6.12
CA ASP A 68 -12.30 9.68 -6.75
C ASP A 68 -10.82 9.40 -7.07
N PHE A 69 -10.28 8.26 -6.63
CA PHE A 69 -8.89 7.89 -6.92
C PHE A 69 -8.78 7.32 -8.35
N HIS A 70 -7.61 7.52 -8.95
CA HIS A 70 -7.27 7.00 -10.26
C HIS A 70 -6.04 6.10 -10.13
N VAL A 71 -6.14 4.88 -10.64
CA VAL A 71 -5.04 3.91 -10.58
C VAL A 71 -4.84 3.33 -11.97
N GLU A 72 -3.68 3.63 -12.55
CA GLU A 72 -3.25 3.10 -13.85
C GLU A 72 -2.26 1.96 -13.63
N LEU A 73 -2.46 0.85 -14.34
CA LEU A 73 -1.58 -0.32 -14.28
C LEU A 73 -1.12 -0.66 -15.69
N VAL A 74 0.19 -0.70 -15.89
CA VAL A 74 0.83 -0.90 -17.19
C VAL A 74 1.97 -1.90 -17.05
N PHE A 75 2.11 -2.79 -18.03
CA PHE A 75 3.29 -3.62 -18.20
C PHE A 75 4.32 -2.86 -19.04
N GLU A 76 5.53 -2.66 -18.51
CA GLU A 76 6.63 -2.06 -19.26
C GLU A 76 7.17 -2.99 -20.35
N GLN A 77 6.99 -4.30 -20.16
CA GLN A 77 7.38 -5.35 -21.10
C GLN A 77 6.39 -6.50 -21.03
N GLU A 78 6.20 -7.21 -22.14
CA GLU A 78 5.42 -8.44 -22.14
C GLU A 78 6.14 -9.53 -21.34
N ALA A 79 5.38 -10.29 -20.55
CA ALA A 79 5.92 -11.43 -19.85
C ALA A 79 6.20 -12.55 -20.85
N GLU A 80 7.45 -13.00 -20.95
CA GLU A 80 7.84 -14.11 -21.85
C GLU A 80 7.30 -15.45 -21.35
N ASP A 81 7.12 -15.60 -20.04
CA ASP A 81 6.58 -16.79 -19.37
C ASP A 81 5.67 -16.34 -18.20
N ASP A 82 4.59 -17.09 -17.95
CA ASP A 82 3.71 -16.88 -16.79
C ASP A 82 4.44 -16.99 -15.45
N LYS A 83 5.57 -17.67 -15.41
CA LYS A 83 6.41 -17.81 -14.22
C LYS A 83 6.92 -16.48 -13.69
N VAL A 84 7.32 -15.56 -14.56
CA VAL A 84 7.81 -14.23 -14.13
C VAL A 84 6.70 -13.38 -13.50
N LEU A 85 5.44 -13.73 -13.74
CA LEU A 85 4.28 -13.13 -13.11
C LEU A 85 3.84 -13.87 -11.84
N THR A 86 4.42 -15.02 -11.52
CA THR A 86 3.99 -15.87 -10.41
C THR A 86 4.96 -15.77 -9.25
N VAL A 87 4.43 -15.44 -8.08
CA VAL A 87 5.17 -15.39 -6.81
C VAL A 87 4.60 -16.39 -5.80
N ILE A 88 5.43 -16.87 -4.89
CA ILE A 88 4.99 -17.74 -3.79
C ILE A 88 4.68 -16.91 -2.56
N GLY A 89 3.42 -16.90 -2.11
CA GLY A 89 3.05 -16.07 -0.98
C GLY A 89 1.66 -16.33 -0.42
N ASN A 90 1.24 -15.39 0.43
CA ASN A 90 -0.12 -15.29 0.94
C ASN A 90 -0.84 -14.14 0.23
N SER A 91 -1.87 -14.47 -0.54
CA SER A 91 -2.61 -13.51 -1.37
C SER A 91 -3.19 -12.36 -0.54
N TYR A 92 -3.81 -12.65 0.59
CA TYR A 92 -4.40 -11.62 1.46
C TYR A 92 -3.36 -10.62 1.99
N LEU A 93 -2.20 -11.11 2.43
CA LEU A 93 -1.13 -10.24 2.93
C LEU A 93 -0.55 -9.38 1.81
N LEU A 94 -0.21 -9.97 0.67
CA LEU A 94 0.34 -9.21 -0.46
C LEU A 94 -0.65 -8.18 -0.98
N THR A 95 -1.94 -8.53 -1.13
CA THR A 95 -2.99 -7.57 -1.48
C THR A 95 -3.04 -6.41 -0.47
N THR A 96 -2.96 -6.72 0.83
CA THR A 96 -2.93 -5.69 1.89
C THR A 96 -1.73 -4.76 1.73
N ALA A 97 -0.54 -5.28 1.42
CA ALA A 97 0.65 -4.46 1.19
C ALA A 97 0.46 -3.51 0.00
N PHE A 98 -0.02 -4.02 -1.14
CA PHE A 98 -0.22 -3.18 -2.33
C PHE A 98 -1.36 -2.17 -2.16
N VAL A 99 -2.45 -2.53 -1.47
CA VAL A 99 -3.51 -1.56 -1.11
C VAL A 99 -2.91 -0.38 -0.32
N ASN A 100 -2.06 -0.65 0.69
CA ASN A 100 -1.42 0.43 1.45
C ASN A 100 -0.51 1.31 0.60
N LEU A 101 0.25 0.73 -0.34
CA LEU A 101 1.13 1.49 -1.24
C LEU A 101 0.32 2.35 -2.22
N ILE A 102 -0.70 1.77 -2.86
CA ILE A 102 -1.58 2.47 -3.82
C ILE A 102 -2.32 3.61 -3.12
N GLU A 103 -2.94 3.33 -1.95
CA GLU A 103 -3.62 4.37 -1.18
C GLU A 103 -2.68 5.51 -0.82
N ASN A 104 -1.44 5.19 -0.45
CA ASN A 104 -0.46 6.20 -0.08
C ASN A 104 -0.13 7.10 -1.27
N ASN A 105 0.17 6.52 -2.44
CA ASN A 105 0.41 7.29 -3.65
C ASN A 105 -0.78 8.21 -3.98
N CYS A 106 -2.00 7.67 -4.06
CA CYS A 106 -3.19 8.47 -4.37
C CYS A 106 -3.44 9.59 -3.35
N LYS A 107 -3.24 9.33 -2.06
CA LYS A 107 -3.46 10.33 -0.99
C LYS A 107 -2.51 11.50 -1.04
N TYR A 108 -1.28 11.29 -1.48
CA TYR A 108 -0.25 12.34 -1.53
C TYR A 108 -0.02 12.90 -2.93
N SER A 109 -0.60 12.29 -3.96
CA SER A 109 -0.64 12.79 -5.34
C SER A 109 -1.47 14.07 -5.46
N ARG A 110 -1.08 14.97 -6.36
CA ARG A 110 -1.85 16.19 -6.67
C ARG A 110 -3.20 15.89 -7.32
N ASN A 111 -3.25 14.83 -8.11
CA ASN A 111 -4.42 14.43 -8.89
C ASN A 111 -5.08 13.14 -8.35
N GLN A 112 -4.72 12.72 -7.13
CA GLN A 112 -5.21 11.48 -6.52
C GLN A 112 -4.95 10.25 -7.40
N THR A 113 -3.81 10.23 -8.09
CA THR A 113 -3.45 9.20 -9.07
C THR A 113 -2.25 8.39 -8.58
N SER A 114 -2.30 7.07 -8.81
CA SER A 114 -1.16 6.16 -8.68
C SER A 114 -0.91 5.46 -10.01
N PHE A 115 0.35 5.47 -10.47
CA PHE A 115 0.81 4.77 -11.66
C PHE A 115 1.56 3.52 -11.22
N ILE A 116 1.09 2.35 -11.67
CA ILE A 116 1.70 1.05 -11.36
C ILE A 116 2.33 0.51 -12.65
N GLN A 117 3.62 0.23 -12.59
CA GLN A 117 4.37 -0.35 -13.70
C GLN A 117 4.97 -1.68 -13.26
N ILE A 118 4.86 -2.71 -14.10
CA ILE A 118 5.40 -4.04 -13.85
C ILE A 118 6.48 -4.31 -14.88
N SER A 119 7.64 -4.76 -14.40
CA SER A 119 8.76 -5.21 -15.22
C SER A 119 9.45 -6.40 -14.55
N PHE A 120 10.31 -7.09 -15.28
CA PHE A 120 10.98 -8.30 -14.82
C PHE A 120 12.47 -8.17 -15.04
N TRP A 121 13.27 -8.65 -14.09
CA TRP A 121 14.70 -8.66 -14.17
C TRP A 121 15.28 -9.84 -13.39
N GLU A 122 15.98 -10.75 -14.08
CA GLU A 122 16.52 -11.97 -13.49
C GLU A 122 15.42 -12.75 -12.73
N GLU A 123 15.59 -13.00 -11.43
CA GLU A 123 14.62 -13.69 -10.58
C GLU A 123 13.57 -12.76 -9.92
N TRP A 124 13.49 -11.50 -10.36
CA TRP A 124 12.66 -10.48 -9.70
C TRP A 124 11.54 -9.95 -10.60
N SER A 125 10.33 -10.00 -10.07
CA SER A 125 9.24 -9.13 -10.53
C SER A 125 9.38 -7.78 -9.84
N ILE A 126 9.46 -6.72 -10.64
CA ILE A 126 9.68 -5.35 -10.17
C ILE A 126 8.41 -4.55 -10.38
N ILE A 127 7.83 -4.06 -9.29
CA ILE A 127 6.62 -3.25 -9.29
C ILE A 127 6.99 -1.84 -8.86
N ARG A 128 6.79 -0.86 -9.75
CA ARG A 128 6.95 0.56 -9.47
C ARG A 128 5.59 1.18 -9.27
N LEU A 129 5.40 1.84 -8.12
CA LEU A 129 4.19 2.60 -7.82
C LEU A 129 4.61 4.06 -7.65
N SER A 130 4.17 4.93 -8.55
CA SER A 130 4.57 6.34 -8.57
C SER A 130 3.39 7.29 -8.52
N ASP A 131 3.64 8.47 -7.96
CA ASP A 131 2.73 9.61 -7.92
C ASP A 131 3.45 10.91 -8.31
N ASP A 132 2.69 11.95 -8.63
CA ASP A 132 3.15 13.30 -8.96
C ASP A 132 2.98 14.31 -7.81
N GLY A 133 2.98 13.80 -6.58
CA GLY A 133 2.56 14.54 -5.40
C GLY A 133 3.58 15.46 -4.77
N VAL A 134 3.37 15.67 -3.47
CA VAL A 134 4.18 16.59 -2.68
C VAL A 134 5.61 16.10 -2.43
N GLY A 135 5.85 14.81 -2.60
CA GLY A 135 7.13 14.18 -2.32
C GLY A 135 7.51 14.19 -0.84
N MET A 136 8.73 13.75 -0.55
CA MET A 136 9.23 13.59 0.82
C MET A 136 10.64 14.17 0.96
N SER A 137 10.94 14.74 2.15
CA SER A 137 12.28 15.11 2.57
C SER A 137 13.13 13.85 2.83
N ASP A 138 14.47 13.98 2.86
CA ASP A 138 15.36 12.88 3.22
C ASP A 138 15.05 12.34 4.62
N LYS A 139 14.76 13.22 5.56
CA LYS A 139 14.34 12.89 6.91
C LYS A 139 13.06 12.06 6.93
N ASP A 140 12.06 12.40 6.10
CA ASP A 140 10.81 11.63 6.02
C ASP A 140 11.04 10.25 5.43
N LYS A 141 11.93 10.13 4.42
CA LYS A 141 12.31 8.83 3.84
C LYS A 141 12.98 7.90 4.85
N GLU A 142 13.90 8.42 5.67
CA GLU A 142 14.58 7.65 6.72
C GLU A 142 13.61 7.07 7.76
N HIS A 143 12.49 7.76 8.02
CA HIS A 143 11.53 7.37 9.04
C HIS A 143 10.24 6.75 8.48
N LEU A 144 10.09 6.68 7.14
CA LEU A 144 8.86 6.27 6.45
C LEU A 144 8.30 4.92 6.93
N PHE A 145 9.17 3.98 7.25
CA PHE A 145 8.80 2.64 7.70
C PHE A 145 8.75 2.48 9.23
N GLN A 146 8.86 3.57 9.99
CA GLN A 146 8.70 3.55 11.44
C GLN A 146 7.21 3.59 11.81
N LEU A 147 6.83 2.77 12.79
CA LEU A 147 5.47 2.74 13.32
C LEU A 147 5.05 4.13 13.84
N PHE A 148 3.85 4.54 13.48
CA PHE A 148 3.23 5.80 13.88
C PHE A 148 3.92 7.06 13.34
N TYR A 149 4.93 6.91 12.49
CA TYR A 149 5.57 8.06 11.88
C TYR A 149 4.65 8.70 10.84
N ARG A 150 4.57 10.02 10.90
CA ARG A 150 3.89 10.88 9.94
C ARG A 150 4.79 12.05 9.65
N GLY A 151 5.23 12.17 8.41
CA GLY A 151 6.13 13.22 7.96
C GLY A 151 5.58 14.64 8.05
N GLU A 152 6.31 15.57 7.51
CA GLU A 152 5.95 17.02 7.51
C GLU A 152 4.62 17.28 6.79
N ASN A 153 4.26 16.43 5.81
CA ASN A 153 3.02 16.52 5.03
C ASN A 153 1.81 15.84 5.71
N LYS A 154 1.84 15.63 7.03
CA LYS A 154 0.78 14.94 7.79
C LYS A 154 -0.62 15.54 7.64
N ASP A 155 -0.72 16.81 7.29
CA ASP A 155 -1.99 17.52 7.14
C ASP A 155 -2.61 17.33 5.74
N VAL A 156 -1.84 16.83 4.76
CA VAL A 156 -2.30 16.54 3.40
C VAL A 156 -3.20 15.32 3.36
N ALA A 157 -2.90 14.31 4.18
CA ALA A 157 -3.67 13.08 4.20
C ALA A 157 -3.93 12.55 5.61
N SER A 158 -5.09 11.93 5.81
CA SER A 158 -5.43 11.24 7.06
C SER A 158 -4.76 9.87 7.14
N GLY A 159 -4.31 9.46 8.33
CA GLY A 159 -3.72 8.12 8.55
C GLY A 159 -2.99 8.02 9.88
N TYR A 160 -2.68 6.79 10.31
CA TYR A 160 -2.05 6.51 11.62
C TYR A 160 -0.54 6.20 11.54
N GLY A 161 0.07 6.27 10.36
CA GLY A 161 1.50 5.97 10.18
C GLY A 161 1.85 4.48 10.35
N ILE A 162 0.93 3.56 10.01
CA ILE A 162 1.13 2.11 10.16
C ILE A 162 1.24 1.42 8.80
N GLY A 163 0.58 1.95 7.77
CA GLY A 163 0.43 1.28 6.47
C GLY A 163 1.76 0.97 5.79
N MET A 164 2.72 1.89 5.82
CA MET A 164 4.03 1.70 5.20
C MET A 164 4.88 0.66 5.93
N THR A 165 4.87 0.68 7.27
CA THR A 165 5.54 -0.33 8.10
C THR A 165 4.95 -1.72 7.85
N LEU A 166 3.62 -1.81 7.75
CA LEU A 166 2.92 -3.06 7.45
C LEU A 166 3.29 -3.58 6.06
N ALA A 167 3.27 -2.72 5.04
CA ALA A 167 3.66 -3.09 3.68
C ALA A 167 5.11 -3.62 3.64
N GLN A 168 6.06 -2.92 4.25
CA GLN A 168 7.46 -3.36 4.31
C GLN A 168 7.60 -4.73 4.98
N LYS A 169 6.94 -4.95 6.14
CA LYS A 169 6.99 -6.23 6.84
C LYS A 169 6.40 -7.36 6.01
N ILE A 170 5.25 -7.13 5.37
CA ILE A 170 4.63 -8.14 4.49
C ILE A 170 5.56 -8.50 3.34
N LEU A 171 6.13 -7.51 2.67
CA LEU A 171 7.05 -7.75 1.55
C LEU A 171 8.28 -8.55 2.01
N SER A 172 8.87 -8.18 3.15
CA SER A 172 10.02 -8.92 3.73
C SER A 172 9.67 -10.38 4.06
N LEU A 173 8.45 -10.66 4.52
CA LEU A 173 7.93 -12.01 4.76
C LEU A 173 7.90 -12.87 3.48
N HIS A 174 7.69 -12.21 2.35
CA HIS A 174 7.68 -12.82 1.02
C HIS A 174 9.06 -12.76 0.33
N LYS A 175 10.14 -12.52 1.10
CA LYS A 175 11.51 -12.34 0.60
C LYS A 175 11.64 -11.19 -0.40
N GLY A 176 10.70 -10.27 -0.38
CA GLY A 176 10.70 -9.07 -1.20
C GLY A 176 11.41 -7.91 -0.53
N GLU A 177 11.72 -6.91 -1.34
CA GLU A 177 12.34 -5.65 -0.94
C GLU A 177 11.46 -4.47 -1.35
N ILE A 178 11.52 -3.40 -0.59
CA ILE A 178 10.92 -2.12 -0.96
C ILE A 178 11.94 -1.00 -0.82
N SER A 179 12.04 -0.18 -1.85
CA SER A 179 12.84 1.05 -1.88
C SER A 179 11.95 2.24 -2.18
N VAL A 180 12.35 3.43 -1.72
CA VAL A 180 11.62 4.66 -1.95
C VAL A 180 12.51 5.71 -2.60
N PHE A 181 12.02 6.32 -3.66
CA PHE A 181 12.64 7.44 -4.37
C PHE A 181 11.67 8.61 -4.32
N SER A 182 12.08 9.72 -3.74
CA SER A 182 11.23 10.91 -3.60
C SER A 182 12.06 12.15 -3.34
N HIS A 183 11.60 13.27 -3.90
CA HIS A 183 12.11 14.61 -3.60
C HIS A 183 10.92 15.56 -3.37
N PRO A 184 11.07 16.56 -2.51
CA PRO A 184 10.00 17.54 -2.26
C PRO A 184 9.52 18.19 -3.57
N GLY A 185 8.21 18.07 -3.84
CA GLY A 185 7.57 18.64 -5.04
C GLY A 185 7.65 17.78 -6.30
N GLU A 186 8.36 16.65 -6.30
CA GLU A 186 8.56 15.77 -7.47
C GLU A 186 7.78 14.45 -7.38
N GLY A 187 6.98 14.26 -6.31
CA GLY A 187 6.24 13.03 -6.08
C GLY A 187 7.07 11.93 -5.42
N THR A 188 6.51 10.72 -5.42
CA THR A 188 7.12 9.55 -4.80
C THR A 188 7.03 8.33 -5.69
N THR A 189 8.10 7.54 -5.72
CA THR A 189 8.11 6.22 -6.36
C THR A 189 8.54 5.16 -5.36
N TYR A 190 7.66 4.21 -5.09
CA TYR A 190 7.99 2.96 -4.41
C TYR A 190 8.40 1.92 -5.43
N VAL A 191 9.51 1.26 -5.18
CA VAL A 191 10.00 0.14 -6.00
C VAL A 191 9.97 -1.11 -5.15
N VAL A 192 9.07 -2.01 -5.48
CA VAL A 192 8.92 -3.32 -4.84
C VAL A 192 9.56 -4.38 -5.72
N LYS A 193 10.37 -5.25 -5.13
CA LYS A 193 10.90 -6.45 -5.78
C LYS A 193 10.36 -7.67 -5.07
N LEU A 194 9.82 -8.61 -5.82
CA LEU A 194 9.36 -9.91 -5.32
C LEU A 194 10.01 -11.02 -6.14
N PRO A 195 10.54 -12.08 -5.49
CA PRO A 195 11.10 -13.21 -6.24
C PRO A 195 9.96 -13.96 -6.94
N HIS A 196 10.10 -14.17 -8.25
CA HIS A 196 9.19 -15.03 -9.01
C HIS A 196 9.69 -16.48 -9.07
N ILE A 197 8.88 -17.41 -9.59
CA ILE A 197 9.21 -18.85 -9.66
C ILE A 197 9.90 -19.22 -10.97
#